data_4f1ef027aabb9572639670a8ad3e10c6
#
_entry.id   4f1ef027aabb9572639670a8ad3e10c6
#
_cell.length_a   1.000
_cell.length_b   1.000
_cell.length_c   1.000
_cell.angle_alpha   90.00
_cell.angle_beta   90.00
_cell.angle_gamma   90.00
#
_symmetry.space_group_name_H-M   'P 1'
#
loop_
_entity.id
_entity.type
_entity.pdbx_description
1 polymer ?
#
loop_
_entity_poly.entity_id
_entity_poly.type
_entity_poly.pdbx_seq_one_letter_code
_entity_poly.pdbx_strand_id
1 'polypeptide(L)'
;MQKDDKINNQDLLRKETLVSLVKGIPFCQTLDIQVDYLGNEITTHLPFNQEFIGNPVIPALHGGVIGSFLEITAIIQLSWTSFLNSNENKGISEGGHNLIEDKNIMSDLPKTIDITIDYLHS
;
A
#
# COMPACT_ATOMS: atom_id res chain seq x y z
N MET A 1 22.37 -21.66 -7.73
CA MET A 1 22.54 -20.98 -6.46
C MET A 1 22.56 -19.47 -6.58
N GLN A 2 23.26 -18.89 -7.54
CA GLN A 2 23.28 -17.43 -7.69
C GLN A 2 21.96 -16.80 -8.17
N LYS A 3 21.09 -17.56 -8.81
CA LYS A 3 19.77 -17.07 -9.25
C LYS A 3 18.78 -16.95 -8.08
N ASP A 4 18.87 -17.84 -7.11
CA ASP A 4 17.95 -17.84 -5.97
C ASP A 4 18.24 -16.68 -5.03
N ASP A 5 19.51 -16.31 -4.86
CA ASP A 5 19.89 -15.19 -4.01
C ASP A 5 19.42 -13.85 -4.57
N LYS A 6 19.44 -13.68 -5.90
CA LYS A 6 18.97 -12.46 -6.54
C LYS A 6 17.46 -12.32 -6.48
N ILE A 7 16.73 -13.42 -6.62
CA ILE A 7 15.27 -13.44 -6.51
C ILE A 7 14.87 -13.09 -5.07
N ASN A 8 15.57 -13.66 -4.09
CA ASN A 8 15.32 -13.39 -2.68
C ASN A 8 15.57 -11.91 -2.31
N ASN A 9 16.59 -11.28 -2.89
CA ASN A 9 16.88 -9.88 -2.61
C ASN A 9 15.81 -8.94 -3.16
N GLN A 10 15.31 -9.17 -4.37
CA GLN A 10 14.24 -8.37 -4.94
C GLN A 10 12.94 -8.56 -4.19
N ASP A 11 12.65 -9.78 -3.81
CA ASP A 11 11.45 -10.09 -3.05
C ASP A 11 11.51 -9.45 -1.66
N LEU A 12 12.65 -9.52 -1.00
CA LEU A 12 12.85 -8.89 0.29
C LEU A 12 12.67 -7.37 0.19
N LEU A 13 13.20 -6.74 -0.86
CA LEU A 13 13.07 -5.31 -1.08
C LEU A 13 11.61 -4.90 -1.27
N ARG A 14 10.86 -5.66 -2.05
CA ARG A 14 9.43 -5.43 -2.23
C ARG A 14 8.67 -5.51 -0.91
N LYS A 15 8.96 -6.53 -0.13
CA LYS A 15 8.35 -6.73 1.18
C LYS A 15 8.65 -5.59 2.13
N GLU A 16 9.91 -5.18 2.21
CA GLU A 16 10.33 -4.08 3.08
C GLU A 16 9.68 -2.76 2.67
N THR A 17 9.58 -2.51 1.38
CA THR A 17 8.93 -1.31 0.85
C THR A 17 7.45 -1.28 1.23
N LEU A 18 6.74 -2.38 1.05
CA LEU A 18 5.32 -2.46 1.43
C LEU A 18 5.12 -2.29 2.92
N VAL A 19 5.96 -2.91 3.73
CA VAL A 19 5.90 -2.76 5.19
C VAL A 19 6.12 -1.30 5.58
N SER A 20 7.09 -0.63 4.97
CA SER A 20 7.37 0.79 5.23
C SER A 20 6.20 1.68 4.85
N LEU A 21 5.57 1.43 3.70
CA LEU A 21 4.40 2.19 3.27
C LEU A 21 3.24 2.04 4.25
N VAL A 22 2.93 0.82 4.65
CA VAL A 22 1.83 0.58 5.59
C VAL A 22 2.11 1.22 6.94
N LYS A 23 3.33 1.08 7.46
CA LYS A 23 3.72 1.68 8.74
C LYS A 23 3.77 3.20 8.67
N GLY A 24 4.10 3.75 7.51
CA GLY A 24 4.21 5.19 7.31
C GLY A 24 2.87 5.90 7.25
N ILE A 25 1.79 5.18 7.08
CA ILE A 25 0.43 5.75 7.07
C ILE A 25 -0.26 5.30 8.36
N PRO A 26 -0.32 6.15 9.39
CA PRO A 26 -0.86 5.72 10.70
C PRO A 26 -2.28 5.16 10.63
N PHE A 27 -3.10 5.70 9.72
CA PHE A 27 -4.48 5.24 9.59
C PHE A 27 -4.58 3.81 9.04
N CYS A 28 -3.56 3.35 8.31
CA CYS A 28 -3.47 1.93 7.90
C CYS A 28 -3.45 1.00 9.11
N GLN A 29 -2.77 1.41 10.17
CA GLN A 29 -2.68 0.62 11.38
C GLN A 29 -4.00 0.63 12.15
N THR A 30 -4.66 1.76 12.20
CA THR A 30 -5.98 1.88 12.84
C THR A 30 -7.01 0.98 12.16
N LEU A 31 -6.99 0.92 10.84
CA LEU A 31 -7.90 0.07 10.07
C LEU A 31 -7.39 -1.36 9.91
N ASP A 32 -6.16 -1.63 10.31
CA ASP A 32 -5.50 -2.92 10.15
C ASP A 32 -5.43 -3.36 8.68
N ILE A 33 -5.17 -2.41 7.79
CA ILE A 33 -5.08 -2.69 6.36
C ILE A 33 -3.86 -3.57 6.09
N GLN A 34 -4.07 -4.63 5.34
CA GLN A 34 -3.04 -5.59 4.97
C GLN A 34 -2.77 -5.50 3.47
N VAL A 35 -1.52 -5.70 3.11
CA VAL A 35 -1.09 -5.63 1.71
C VAL A 35 -0.32 -6.89 1.38
N ASP A 36 -0.78 -7.59 0.36
CA ASP A 36 -0.08 -8.73 -0.21
C ASP A 36 0.45 -8.35 -1.58
N TYR A 37 1.50 -9.04 -2.02
CA TYR A 37 2.04 -8.82 -3.35
C TYR A 37 2.33 -10.14 -4.05
N LEU A 38 2.19 -10.10 -5.38
CA LEU A 38 2.56 -11.20 -6.25
C LEU A 38 3.30 -10.60 -7.45
N GLY A 39 4.62 -10.77 -7.49
CA GLY A 39 5.44 -10.08 -8.48
C GLY A 39 5.36 -8.57 -8.29
N ASN A 40 4.86 -7.88 -9.30
CA ASN A 40 4.70 -6.43 -9.27
C ASN A 40 3.28 -5.99 -8.90
N GLU A 41 2.37 -6.92 -8.72
CA GLU A 41 0.99 -6.61 -8.38
C GLU A 41 0.79 -6.64 -6.87
N ILE A 42 0.01 -5.71 -6.36
CA ILE A 42 -0.35 -5.69 -4.95
C ILE A 42 -1.86 -5.78 -4.78
N THR A 43 -2.26 -6.35 -3.67
CA THR A 43 -3.66 -6.43 -3.26
C THR A 43 -3.75 -5.93 -1.84
N THR A 44 -4.62 -4.97 -1.61
CA THR A 44 -4.93 -4.48 -0.28
C THR A 44 -6.23 -5.10 0.21
N HIS A 45 -6.30 -5.40 1.49
CA HIS A 45 -7.56 -5.85 2.06
C HIS A 45 -7.76 -5.32 3.47
N LEU A 46 -9.02 -5.17 3.80
CA LEU A 46 -9.48 -4.67 5.08
C LEU A 46 -10.08 -5.85 5.86
N PRO A 47 -9.40 -6.33 6.90
CA PRO A 47 -9.96 -7.39 7.74
C PRO A 47 -11.24 -6.92 8.43
N PHE A 48 -12.17 -7.83 8.61
CA PHE A 48 -13.41 -7.51 9.29
C PHE A 48 -13.16 -7.10 10.75
N ASN A 49 -13.85 -6.05 11.17
CA ASN A 49 -13.87 -5.62 12.56
C ASN A 49 -15.27 -5.10 12.87
N GLN A 50 -15.85 -5.53 13.98
CA GLN A 50 -17.18 -5.12 14.37
C GLN A 50 -17.31 -3.60 14.54
N GLU A 51 -16.24 -2.94 14.93
CA GLU A 51 -16.21 -1.49 15.08
C GLU A 51 -16.42 -0.74 13.77
N PHE A 52 -16.26 -1.42 12.63
CA PHE A 52 -16.46 -0.83 11.29
C PHE A 52 -17.93 -0.84 10.87
N ILE A 53 -18.81 -1.44 11.64
CA ILE A 53 -20.23 -1.48 11.31
C ILE A 53 -20.86 -0.13 11.64
N GLY A 54 -21.43 0.50 10.62
CA GLY A 54 -22.09 1.79 10.78
C GLY A 54 -23.56 1.68 11.14
N ASN A 55 -24.19 0.57 10.75
CA ASN A 55 -25.60 0.34 11.03
C ASN A 55 -25.78 -1.08 11.60
N PRO A 56 -26.03 -1.21 12.91
CA PRO A 56 -26.14 -2.52 13.53
C PRO A 56 -27.43 -3.26 13.18
N VAL A 57 -28.44 -2.57 12.71
CA VAL A 57 -29.73 -3.20 12.32
C VAL A 57 -29.59 -3.90 10.99
N ILE A 58 -28.91 -3.25 10.06
CA ILE A 58 -28.50 -3.85 8.80
C ILE A 58 -26.97 -3.94 8.88
N PRO A 59 -26.39 -5.10 9.17
CA PRO A 59 -24.96 -5.15 9.46
C PRO A 59 -24.13 -4.78 8.22
N ALA A 60 -23.99 -3.48 8.01
CA ALA A 60 -23.29 -2.89 6.90
C ALA A 60 -22.10 -2.08 7.40
N LEU A 61 -21.01 -2.12 6.65
CA LEU A 61 -19.83 -1.31 6.96
C LEU A 61 -20.15 0.17 6.89
N HIS A 62 -19.54 0.94 7.79
CA HIS A 62 -19.65 2.38 7.77
C HIS A 62 -19.04 2.91 6.46
N GLY A 63 -19.79 3.80 5.77
CA GLY A 63 -19.32 4.39 4.51
C GLY A 63 -17.99 5.10 4.62
N GLY A 64 -17.72 5.74 5.76
CA GLY A 64 -16.44 6.38 6.02
C GLY A 64 -15.27 5.40 6.07
N VAL A 65 -15.48 4.18 6.55
CA VAL A 65 -14.46 3.14 6.54
C VAL A 65 -14.16 2.70 5.10
N ILE A 66 -15.20 2.49 4.31
CA ILE A 66 -15.05 2.10 2.90
C ILE A 66 -14.29 3.20 2.14
N GLY A 67 -14.69 4.45 2.32
CA GLY A 67 -14.04 5.58 1.68
C GLY A 67 -12.58 5.73 2.07
N SER A 68 -12.27 5.59 3.35
CA SER A 68 -10.90 5.63 3.85
C SER A 68 -10.06 4.49 3.29
N PHE A 69 -10.60 3.30 3.22
CA PHE A 69 -9.91 2.14 2.64
C PHE A 69 -9.58 2.35 1.17
N LEU A 70 -10.54 2.87 0.40
CA LEU A 70 -10.33 3.15 -1.02
C LEU A 70 -9.26 4.23 -1.22
N GLU A 71 -9.30 5.29 -0.43
CA GLU A 71 -8.31 6.36 -0.48
C GLU A 71 -6.90 5.84 -0.19
N ILE A 72 -6.75 5.10 0.89
CA ILE A 72 -5.46 4.56 1.31
C ILE A 72 -4.94 3.57 0.27
N THR A 73 -5.82 2.71 -0.27
CA THR A 73 -5.46 1.77 -1.32
C THR A 73 -4.90 2.48 -2.54
N ALA A 74 -5.51 3.59 -2.95
CA ALA A 74 -5.03 4.39 -4.07
C ALA A 74 -3.65 4.98 -3.77
N ILE A 75 -3.43 5.51 -2.57
CA ILE A 75 -2.15 6.07 -2.14
C ILE A 75 -1.06 4.99 -2.17
N ILE A 76 -1.34 3.83 -1.62
CA ILE A 76 -0.39 2.71 -1.60
C ILE A 76 -0.06 2.27 -3.03
N GLN A 77 -1.06 2.15 -3.89
CA GLN A 77 -0.86 1.71 -5.27
C GLN A 77 0.01 2.70 -6.06
N LEU A 78 -0.26 4.00 -5.92
CA LEU A 78 0.53 5.02 -6.60
C LEU A 78 1.97 5.03 -6.11
N SER A 79 2.17 4.92 -4.81
CA SER A 79 3.51 4.87 -4.22
C SER A 79 4.26 3.62 -4.66
N TRP A 80 3.58 2.50 -4.72
CA TRP A 80 4.15 1.23 -5.20
C TRP A 80 4.58 1.32 -6.67
N THR A 81 3.73 1.87 -7.51
CA THR A 81 4.03 2.08 -8.93
C THR A 81 5.24 2.98 -9.11
N SER A 82 5.33 4.06 -8.34
CA SER A 82 6.49 4.95 -8.36
C SER A 82 7.77 4.23 -7.93
N PHE A 83 7.67 3.39 -6.91
CA PHE A 83 8.79 2.58 -6.45
C PHE A 83 9.29 1.63 -7.54
N LEU A 84 8.37 0.92 -8.20
CA LEU A 84 8.73 -0.01 -9.28
C LEU A 84 9.42 0.72 -10.43
N ASN A 85 8.89 1.86 -10.83
CA ASN A 85 9.47 2.65 -11.93
C ASN A 85 10.86 3.17 -11.57
N SER A 86 11.06 3.61 -10.34
CA SER A 86 12.36 4.06 -9.86
C SER A 86 13.39 2.95 -9.88
N ASN A 87 12.99 1.74 -9.49
CA ASN A 87 13.89 0.60 -9.48
C ASN A 87 14.28 0.12 -10.87
N GLU A 88 13.38 0.19 -11.83
CA GLU A 88 13.70 -0.14 -13.22
C GLU A 88 14.75 0.83 -13.78
N ASN A 89 14.62 2.10 -13.47
CA ASN A 89 15.56 3.11 -13.90
C ASN A 89 16.91 3.01 -13.19
N LYS A 90 16.93 2.55 -11.95
CA LYS A 90 18.15 2.39 -11.17
C LYS A 90 18.90 1.08 -11.45
N GLY A 91 18.28 0.15 -12.13
CA GLY A 91 18.93 -1.09 -12.55
C GLY A 91 20.12 -0.89 -13.47
N ILE A 92 20.34 0.34 -13.93
CA ILE A 92 21.43 0.72 -14.82
C ILE A 92 22.58 1.39 -14.07
N SER A 93 22.35 1.90 -12.87
CA SER A 93 23.38 2.52 -12.07
C SER A 93 23.88 1.59 -10.98
N GLU A 94 25.14 1.23 -11.09
CA GLU A 94 25.84 0.47 -10.07
C GLU A 94 25.99 1.33 -8.82
N GLY A 95 25.22 1.10 -7.86
CA GLY A 95 25.32 1.85 -6.63
C GLY A 95 24.11 1.69 -5.82
N GLY A 96 23.48 0.61 -6.09
CA GLY A 96 22.19 0.30 -5.52
C GLY A 96 22.11 0.13 -4.04
N HIS A 97 22.78 0.92 -3.30
CA HIS A 97 22.45 0.94 -1.90
C HIS A 97 21.54 2.11 -1.67
N ASN A 98 20.68 1.93 -0.83
CA ASN A 98 19.87 2.94 -0.30
C ASN A 98 18.63 3.30 -0.91
N LEU A 99 18.22 2.39 -1.32
CA LEU A 99 16.93 2.03 -1.45
C LEU A 99 16.03 2.42 -0.36
N ILE A 100 16.53 2.40 0.73
CA ILE A 100 15.86 2.73 1.91
C ILE A 100 16.07 4.17 2.18
N GLU A 101 15.99 4.89 1.21
CA GLU A 101 15.62 6.24 1.44
C GLU A 101 14.12 6.22 1.71
N ASP A 102 13.75 5.54 2.80
CA ASP A 102 12.43 5.59 3.39
C ASP A 102 11.92 7.03 3.46
N LYS A 103 12.83 7.96 3.59
CA LYS A 103 12.56 9.38 3.57
C LYS A 103 12.00 9.87 2.25
N ASN A 104 12.47 9.32 1.13
CA ASN A 104 11.99 9.75 -0.19
C ASN A 104 10.60 9.19 -0.49
N ILE A 105 10.35 7.94 -0.12
CA ILE A 105 9.04 7.33 -0.30
C ILE A 105 8.00 8.08 0.52
N MET A 106 8.32 8.42 1.76
CA MET A 106 7.38 9.10 2.64
C MET A 106 7.21 10.57 2.27
N SER A 107 8.26 11.24 1.79
CA SER A 107 8.15 12.64 1.38
C SER A 107 7.36 12.80 0.08
N ASP A 108 7.35 11.77 -0.76
CA ASP A 108 6.69 11.79 -2.05
C ASP A 108 5.33 11.08 -2.05
N LEU A 109 4.77 10.80 -0.87
CA LEU A 109 3.44 10.23 -0.79
C LEU A 109 2.42 11.16 -1.42
N PRO A 110 1.56 10.64 -2.30
CA PRO A 110 0.48 11.44 -2.88
C PRO A 110 -0.44 11.98 -1.80
N LYS A 111 -0.97 13.16 -2.03
CA LYS A 111 -1.96 13.76 -1.16
C LYS A 111 -3.30 13.78 -1.87
N THR A 112 -4.33 13.40 -1.15
CA THR A 112 -5.68 13.46 -1.68
C THR A 112 -6.11 14.93 -1.78
N ILE A 113 -6.50 15.35 -2.96
CA ILE A 113 -7.05 16.69 -3.19
C ILE A 113 -8.56 16.62 -3.19
N ASP A 114 -9.10 15.61 -3.83
CA ASP A 114 -10.55 15.41 -3.92
C ASP A 114 -10.84 13.91 -4.03
N ILE A 115 -11.93 13.49 -3.43
CA ILE A 115 -12.43 12.13 -3.55
C ILE A 115 -13.95 12.16 -3.59
N THR A 116 -14.52 11.45 -4.55
CA THR A 116 -15.96 11.29 -4.67
C THR A 116 -16.28 9.79 -4.65
N ILE A 117 -17.22 9.40 -3.81
CA ILE A 117 -17.60 8.00 -3.66
C ILE A 117 -19.11 7.88 -3.79
N ASP A 118 -19.52 7.05 -4.72
CA ASP A 118 -20.94 6.74 -4.92
C ASP A 118 -21.25 5.37 -4.30
N TYR A 119 -22.15 5.38 -3.34
CA TYR A 119 -22.60 4.15 -2.70
C TYR A 119 -23.87 3.69 -3.41
N LEU A 120 -23.76 2.60 -4.16
CA LEU A 120 -24.87 2.11 -4.93
C LEU A 120 -25.76 1.19 -4.07
N HIS A 121 -27.05 1.29 -4.27
CA HIS A 121 -27.99 0.39 -3.61
C HIS A 121 -27.84 -1.02 -4.15
N SER A 122 -27.79 -1.96 -3.24
CA SER A 122 -27.84 -3.38 -3.57
C SER A 122 -29.28 -3.84 -3.70
#